data_631a90aba8e09f787b2a6a1790068520
#
_entry.id   631a90aba8e09f787b2a6a1790068520
#
_cell.length_a   1.000
_cell.length_b   1.000
_cell.length_c   1.000
_cell.angle_alpha   90.00
_cell.angle_beta   90.00
_cell.angle_gamma   90.00
#
_symmetry.space_group_name_H-M   'P 1'
#
loop_
_entity.id
_entity.type
_entity.pdbx_description
1 polymer ?
#
loop_
_entity_poly.entity_id
_entity_poly.type
_entity_poly.pdbx_seq_one_letter_code
_entity_poly.pdbx_strand_id
1 'polypeptide(L)'
;TTLKDKFVTTLPNMTMRSVYMDYYNQLNKIEGNAQRYVPVYRYYDSNRSLEPLVQNYFEQYLGQFPAQVFDKMNENFIRCSFYELVSRYLSSCYTFAIEQNNSVGRSDFEMTGIPGTDYYTDDRVVEFKYYRAKEAEKMLALTEPLPEHVEQVKRYGEDTKRKFPYYNVRTYVVYICANKGWKCWEV
;
A
#
# COMPACT_ATOMS: atom_id res chain seq x y z
N THR A 1 6.67 27.92 32.80
CA THR A 1 6.97 27.12 31.61
C THR A 1 5.79 27.21 30.70
N THR A 2 5.84 28.10 29.71
CA THR A 2 4.76 28.37 28.78
C THR A 2 4.72 27.20 27.77
N LEU A 3 3.69 26.37 27.84
CA LEU A 3 3.33 25.47 26.74
C LEU A 3 3.02 26.38 25.54
N LYS A 4 3.88 26.33 24.52
CA LYS A 4 3.54 26.89 23.22
C LYS A 4 2.41 26.06 22.65
N ASP A 5 1.21 26.61 22.59
CA ASP A 5 0.09 26.01 21.89
C ASP A 5 0.49 25.75 20.44
N LYS A 6 0.69 24.48 20.10
CA LYS A 6 0.91 24.09 18.73
C LYS A 6 -0.46 24.04 18.05
N PHE A 7 -0.77 25.07 17.29
CA PHE A 7 -1.91 25.01 16.38
C PHE A 7 -1.58 24.04 15.24
N VAL A 8 -2.33 22.94 15.18
CA VAL A 8 -2.28 22.03 14.04
C VAL A 8 -3.39 22.43 13.08
N THR A 9 -3.01 22.98 11.94
CA THR A 9 -3.96 23.27 10.87
C THR A 9 -4.26 21.98 10.14
N THR A 10 -5.50 21.53 10.19
CA THR A 10 -5.97 20.38 9.40
C THR A 10 -6.99 20.84 8.37
N LEU A 11 -6.94 20.23 7.19
CA LEU A 11 -7.99 20.44 6.19
C LEU A 11 -9.27 19.71 6.62
N PRO A 12 -10.43 20.40 6.66
CA PRO A 12 -11.60 19.92 7.37
C PRO A 12 -12.30 18.70 6.74
N ASN A 13 -12.08 18.43 5.46
CA ASN A 13 -12.69 17.28 4.79
C ASN A 13 -11.90 16.86 3.53
N MET A 14 -12.28 15.71 2.95
CA MET A 14 -11.65 15.14 1.75
C MET A 14 -11.68 16.07 0.54
N THR A 15 -12.79 16.77 0.34
CA THR A 15 -12.95 17.70 -0.79
C THR A 15 -11.94 18.85 -0.68
N MET A 16 -11.80 19.43 0.50
CA MET A 16 -10.82 20.50 0.73
C MET A 16 -9.38 20.01 0.58
N ARG A 17 -9.09 18.78 1.02
CA ARG A 17 -7.79 18.16 0.79
C ARG A 17 -7.49 17.98 -0.69
N SER A 18 -8.48 17.50 -1.45
CA SER A 18 -8.39 17.31 -2.90
C SER A 18 -8.10 18.65 -3.59
N VAL A 19 -8.90 19.68 -3.30
CA VAL A 19 -8.72 21.03 -3.87
C VAL A 19 -7.35 21.62 -3.53
N TYR A 20 -6.89 21.43 -2.28
CA TYR A 20 -5.57 21.91 -1.87
C TYR A 20 -4.44 21.18 -2.59
N MET A 21 -4.56 19.86 -2.74
CA MET A 21 -3.58 19.06 -3.48
C MET A 21 -3.55 19.41 -4.96
N ASP A 22 -4.70 19.63 -5.58
CA ASP A 22 -4.79 20.07 -6.98
C ASP A 22 -4.14 21.45 -7.16
N TYR A 23 -4.41 22.38 -6.25
CA TYR A 23 -3.79 23.69 -6.25
C TYR A 23 -2.26 23.62 -6.04
N TYR A 24 -1.81 22.78 -5.10
CA TYR A 24 -0.39 22.54 -4.86
C TYR A 24 0.30 21.95 -6.09
N ASN A 25 -0.35 20.98 -6.75
CA ASN A 25 0.15 20.36 -7.97
C ASN A 25 0.25 21.37 -9.12
N GLN A 26 -0.76 22.24 -9.28
CA GLN A 26 -0.73 23.31 -10.27
C GLN A 26 0.42 24.30 -10.04
N LEU A 27 0.62 24.74 -8.78
CA LEU A 27 1.71 25.64 -8.42
C LEU A 27 3.08 25.05 -8.75
N ASN A 28 3.24 23.73 -8.52
CA ASN A 28 4.50 23.04 -8.77
C ASN A 28 4.62 22.48 -10.19
N LYS A 29 3.68 22.82 -11.09
CA LYS A 29 3.62 22.30 -12.47
C LYS A 29 3.60 20.75 -12.52
N ILE A 30 3.11 20.14 -11.46
CA ILE A 30 2.85 18.70 -11.43
C ILE A 30 1.50 18.52 -12.14
N GLU A 31 1.49 17.93 -13.32
CA GLU A 31 0.26 17.69 -14.05
C GLU A 31 -0.72 16.90 -13.18
N GLY A 32 -1.74 17.62 -12.69
CA GLY A 32 -2.84 17.06 -11.91
C GLY A 32 -3.74 16.27 -12.83
N ASN A 33 -3.49 14.99 -12.96
CA ASN A 33 -4.35 14.12 -13.73
C ASN A 33 -5.47 13.62 -12.81
N ALA A 34 -6.74 13.88 -13.16
CA ALA A 34 -7.89 13.25 -12.50
C ALA A 34 -7.76 11.71 -12.46
N GLN A 35 -6.98 11.13 -13.37
CA GLN A 35 -6.60 9.73 -13.37
C GLN A 35 -5.82 9.28 -12.13
N ARG A 36 -5.20 10.18 -11.36
CA ARG A 36 -4.48 9.82 -10.12
C ARG A 36 -5.40 9.29 -9.02
N TYR A 37 -6.65 9.69 -9.02
CA TYR A 37 -7.64 9.22 -8.03
C TYR A 37 -8.36 7.94 -8.45
N VAL A 38 -8.24 7.53 -9.71
CA VAL A 38 -8.87 6.30 -10.22
C VAL A 38 -8.50 5.06 -9.41
N PRO A 39 -7.24 4.86 -8.98
CA PRO A 39 -6.90 3.69 -8.16
C PRO A 39 -7.60 3.68 -6.81
N VAL A 40 -7.81 4.86 -6.21
CA VAL A 40 -8.52 5.00 -4.94
C VAL A 40 -10.00 4.65 -5.11
N TYR A 41 -10.64 5.14 -6.16
CA TYR A 41 -12.03 4.77 -6.47
C TYR A 41 -12.15 3.29 -6.77
N ARG A 42 -11.27 2.72 -7.59
CA ARG A 42 -11.23 1.28 -7.86
C ARG A 42 -11.01 0.45 -6.60
N TYR A 43 -10.19 0.92 -5.68
CA TYR A 43 -10.01 0.28 -4.39
C TYR A 43 -11.32 0.19 -3.62
N TYR A 44 -12.09 1.26 -3.55
CA TYR A 44 -13.39 1.26 -2.89
C TYR A 44 -14.43 0.40 -3.64
N ASP A 45 -14.51 0.52 -4.95
CA ASP A 45 -15.44 -0.22 -5.80
C ASP A 45 -15.15 -1.73 -5.80
N SER A 46 -13.90 -2.14 -5.65
CA SER A 46 -13.46 -3.54 -5.59
C SER A 46 -13.60 -4.17 -4.19
N ASN A 47 -14.51 -3.68 -3.37
CA ASN A 47 -14.63 -4.11 -1.97
C ASN A 47 -13.31 -3.97 -1.20
N ARG A 48 -12.56 -2.92 -1.49
CA ARG A 48 -11.27 -2.59 -0.86
C ARG A 48 -10.22 -3.69 -1.04
N SER A 49 -10.21 -4.31 -2.23
CA SER A 49 -9.12 -5.20 -2.64
C SER A 49 -7.83 -4.40 -2.83
N LEU A 50 -6.71 -4.99 -2.46
CA LEU A 50 -5.39 -4.35 -2.64
C LEU A 50 -4.97 -4.26 -4.12
N GLU A 51 -5.51 -5.12 -4.97
CA GLU A 51 -5.11 -5.27 -6.37
C GLU A 51 -5.08 -3.96 -7.18
N PRO A 52 -6.11 -3.08 -7.15
CA PRO A 52 -6.08 -1.82 -7.87
C PRO A 52 -4.97 -0.86 -7.42
N LEU A 53 -4.58 -0.92 -6.14
CA LEU A 53 -3.48 -0.10 -5.62
C LEU A 53 -2.13 -0.64 -6.11
N VAL A 54 -1.96 -1.96 -6.14
CA VAL A 54 -0.75 -2.62 -6.66
C VAL A 54 -0.61 -2.38 -8.17
N GLN A 55 -1.71 -2.49 -8.91
CA GLN A 55 -1.74 -2.18 -10.34
C GLN A 55 -1.27 -0.74 -10.60
N ASN A 56 -1.85 0.23 -9.93
CA ASN A 56 -1.47 1.64 -10.07
C ASN A 56 0.00 1.86 -9.68
N TYR A 57 0.45 1.25 -8.60
CA TYR A 57 1.83 1.32 -8.17
C TYR A 57 2.78 0.81 -9.24
N PHE A 58 2.49 -0.34 -9.83
CA PHE A 58 3.33 -0.91 -10.88
C PHE A 58 3.29 -0.07 -12.16
N GLU A 59 2.11 0.25 -12.66
CA GLU A 59 1.94 0.90 -13.96
C GLU A 59 2.32 2.38 -13.95
N GLN A 60 1.93 3.12 -12.91
CA GLN A 60 2.07 4.57 -12.88
C GLN A 60 3.29 5.04 -12.08
N TYR A 61 3.66 4.35 -11.01
CA TYR A 61 4.82 4.75 -10.21
C TYR A 61 6.09 4.04 -10.68
N LEU A 62 6.14 2.72 -10.68
CA LEU A 62 7.32 1.97 -11.12
C LEU A 62 7.57 2.13 -12.63
N GLY A 63 6.52 2.25 -13.43
CA GLY A 63 6.62 2.45 -14.88
C GLY A 63 7.36 3.71 -15.32
N GLN A 64 7.59 4.67 -14.40
CA GLN A 64 8.39 5.86 -14.67
C GLN A 64 9.90 5.60 -14.66
N PHE A 65 10.35 4.47 -14.12
CA PHE A 65 11.76 4.17 -14.00
C PHE A 65 12.29 3.41 -15.23
N PRO A 66 13.47 3.77 -15.74
CA PRO A 66 14.13 2.98 -16.78
C PRO A 66 14.52 1.60 -16.26
N ALA A 67 14.61 0.62 -17.17
CA ALA A 67 14.83 -0.79 -16.83
C ALA A 67 16.05 -1.04 -15.92
N GLN A 68 17.14 -0.27 -16.10
CA GLN A 68 18.36 -0.40 -15.31
C GLN A 68 18.19 -0.11 -13.82
N VAL A 69 17.17 0.68 -13.45
CA VAL A 69 16.88 1.01 -12.04
C VAL A 69 16.37 -0.22 -11.31
N PHE A 70 15.61 -1.09 -11.98
CA PHE A 70 15.07 -2.32 -11.39
C PHE A 70 16.16 -3.30 -10.94
N ASP A 71 17.34 -3.29 -11.55
CA ASP A 71 18.46 -4.14 -11.13
C ASP A 71 18.98 -3.79 -9.71
N LYS A 72 18.74 -2.56 -9.27
CA LYS A 72 19.15 -2.04 -7.96
C LYS A 72 18.01 -2.05 -6.92
N MET A 73 16.79 -2.31 -7.34
CA MET A 73 15.64 -2.41 -6.42
C MET A 73 15.71 -3.67 -5.57
N ASN A 74 15.06 -3.63 -4.45
CA ASN A 74 14.87 -4.74 -3.51
C ASN A 74 13.52 -4.62 -2.81
N GLU A 75 13.16 -5.59 -1.99
CA GLU A 75 11.90 -5.60 -1.25
C GLU A 75 11.71 -4.35 -0.38
N ASN A 76 12.77 -3.87 0.25
CA ASN A 76 12.70 -2.67 1.06
C ASN A 76 12.32 -1.42 0.24
N PHE A 77 12.89 -1.27 -0.96
CA PHE A 77 12.49 -0.20 -1.87
C PHE A 77 11.00 -0.30 -2.22
N ILE A 78 10.52 -1.52 -2.55
CA ILE A 78 9.12 -1.75 -2.91
C ILE A 78 8.19 -1.37 -1.75
N ARG A 79 8.46 -1.85 -0.54
CA ARG A 79 7.66 -1.53 0.67
C ARG A 79 7.58 -0.03 0.93
N CYS A 80 8.74 0.63 0.97
CA CYS A 80 8.81 2.05 1.30
C CYS A 80 8.14 2.92 0.23
N SER A 81 8.36 2.62 -1.05
CA SER A 81 7.77 3.41 -2.13
C SER A 81 6.27 3.13 -2.33
N PHE A 82 5.81 1.91 -2.07
CA PHE A 82 4.38 1.60 -2.02
C PHE A 82 3.70 2.35 -0.88
N TYR A 83 4.26 2.32 0.33
CA TYR A 83 3.79 3.10 1.47
C TYR A 83 3.67 4.58 1.13
N GLU A 84 4.72 5.14 0.56
CA GLU A 84 4.76 6.56 0.20
C GLU A 84 3.65 6.92 -0.79
N LEU A 85 3.40 6.07 -1.78
CA LEU A 85 2.33 6.28 -2.74
C LEU A 85 0.94 6.18 -2.11
N VAL A 86 0.63 5.08 -1.39
CA VAL A 86 -0.72 4.86 -0.87
C VAL A 86 -1.07 5.80 0.28
N SER A 87 -0.10 6.19 1.10
CA SER A 87 -0.30 7.14 2.20
C SER A 87 -0.74 8.52 1.71
N ARG A 88 -0.34 8.94 0.52
CA ARG A 88 -0.77 10.21 -0.09
C ARG A 88 -2.28 10.27 -0.30
N TYR A 89 -2.90 9.14 -0.62
CA TYR A 89 -4.31 9.07 -1.00
C TYR A 89 -5.22 8.56 0.11
N LEU A 90 -4.73 7.69 0.97
CA LEU A 90 -5.55 6.94 1.92
C LEU A 90 -5.29 7.32 3.39
N SER A 91 -4.40 8.27 3.68
CA SER A 91 -4.06 8.68 5.06
C SER A 91 -5.22 9.31 5.86
N SER A 92 -6.33 9.65 5.21
CA SER A 92 -7.54 10.09 5.89
C SER A 92 -8.41 8.94 6.40
N CYS A 93 -8.18 7.72 5.88
CA CYS A 93 -8.98 6.52 6.16
C CYS A 93 -8.18 5.44 6.87
N TYR A 94 -6.87 5.41 6.65
CA TYR A 94 -5.97 4.38 7.15
C TYR A 94 -4.70 4.96 7.77
N THR A 95 -4.21 4.28 8.78
CA THR A 95 -2.83 4.38 9.25
C THR A 95 -2.00 3.28 8.58
N PHE A 96 -0.70 3.50 8.48
CA PHE A 96 0.21 2.60 7.78
C PHE A 96 1.40 2.26 8.67
N ALA A 97 1.87 1.02 8.58
CA ALA A 97 3.09 0.58 9.21
C ALA A 97 3.94 -0.22 8.21
N ILE A 98 5.25 0.00 8.25
CA ILE A 98 6.24 -0.80 7.54
C ILE A 98 7.04 -1.56 8.56
N GLU A 99 7.34 -2.82 8.28
CA GLU A 99 8.11 -3.68 9.18
C GLU A 99 7.52 -3.71 10.60
N GLN A 100 6.19 -3.83 10.70
CA GLN A 100 5.51 -3.91 11.99
C GLN A 100 5.95 -5.16 12.75
N ASN A 101 6.48 -4.95 13.95
CA ASN A 101 6.83 -6.07 14.83
C ASN A 101 5.57 -6.70 15.41
N ASN A 102 5.36 -7.96 15.09
CA ASN A 102 4.30 -8.81 15.61
C ASN A 102 4.88 -9.84 16.59
N SER A 103 4.02 -10.51 17.37
CA SER A 103 4.49 -11.54 18.32
C SER A 103 5.15 -12.75 17.62
N VAL A 104 4.92 -12.90 16.33
CA VAL A 104 5.35 -14.04 15.49
C VAL A 104 6.37 -13.65 14.41
N GLY A 105 6.80 -12.40 14.37
CA GLY A 105 7.77 -11.90 13.38
C GLY A 105 7.50 -10.46 12.98
N ARG A 106 7.84 -10.10 11.74
CA ARG A 106 7.71 -8.75 11.21
C ARG A 106 6.98 -8.81 9.87
N SER A 107 5.81 -8.15 9.80
CA SER A 107 5.08 -7.96 8.54
C SER A 107 5.76 -6.87 7.69
N ASP A 108 5.70 -7.02 6.37
CA ASP A 108 6.30 -6.05 5.46
C ASP A 108 5.54 -4.72 5.44
N PHE A 109 4.21 -4.79 5.37
CA PHE A 109 3.36 -3.61 5.32
C PHE A 109 1.99 -3.92 5.92
N GLU A 110 1.48 -2.98 6.72
CA GLU A 110 0.12 -3.03 7.26
C GLU A 110 -0.61 -1.72 6.98
N MET A 111 -1.92 -1.84 6.75
CA MET A 111 -2.83 -0.73 6.51
C MET A 111 -4.06 -0.92 7.37
N THR A 112 -4.19 -0.14 8.43
CA THR A 112 -5.25 -0.27 9.46
C THR A 112 -6.19 0.93 9.43
N GLY A 113 -7.48 0.67 9.43
CA GLY A 113 -8.52 1.70 9.39
C GLY A 113 -8.49 2.62 10.61
N ILE A 114 -8.71 3.92 10.38
CA ILE A 114 -8.68 4.94 11.44
C ILE A 114 -9.98 4.90 12.24
N PRO A 115 -9.91 4.89 13.59
CA PRO A 115 -11.09 5.01 14.45
C PRO A 115 -11.95 6.24 14.11
N GLY A 116 -13.26 6.06 14.05
CA GLY A 116 -14.21 7.11 13.70
C GLY A 116 -14.46 7.29 12.19
N THR A 117 -13.86 6.43 11.36
CA THR A 117 -14.18 6.32 9.93
C THR A 117 -14.97 5.03 9.66
N ASP A 118 -15.59 4.94 8.47
CA ASP A 118 -16.28 3.73 8.00
C ASP A 118 -15.31 2.55 7.76
N TYR A 119 -14.02 2.79 7.91
CA TYR A 119 -12.93 1.85 7.63
C TYR A 119 -12.26 1.32 8.90
N TYR A 120 -12.72 1.76 10.07
CA TYR A 120 -12.00 1.56 11.32
C TYR A 120 -11.73 0.07 11.67
N THR A 121 -12.56 -0.84 11.17
CA THR A 121 -12.37 -2.29 11.38
C THR A 121 -11.58 -2.97 10.26
N ASP A 122 -11.23 -2.24 9.22
CA ASP A 122 -10.47 -2.81 8.10
C ASP A 122 -8.98 -2.91 8.46
N ASP A 123 -8.40 -4.04 8.16
CA ASP A 123 -6.95 -4.26 8.24
C ASP A 123 -6.45 -5.04 7.03
N ARG A 124 -5.30 -4.64 6.50
CA ARG A 124 -4.63 -5.27 5.37
C ARG A 124 -3.20 -5.55 5.74
N VAL A 125 -2.85 -6.83 5.79
CA VAL A 125 -1.49 -7.31 6.05
C VAL A 125 -0.90 -7.80 4.74
N VAL A 126 0.23 -7.27 4.35
CA VAL A 126 0.82 -7.50 3.03
C VAL A 126 2.25 -8.00 3.17
N GLU A 127 2.56 -9.05 2.43
CA GLU A 127 3.90 -9.57 2.23
C GLU A 127 4.34 -9.23 0.81
N PHE A 128 5.41 -8.47 0.66
CA PHE A 128 6.01 -8.13 -0.62
C PHE A 128 7.16 -9.04 -0.97
N LYS A 129 7.27 -9.41 -2.25
CA LYS A 129 8.44 -10.09 -2.80
C LYS A 129 8.90 -9.40 -4.07
N TYR A 130 10.19 -9.18 -4.17
CA TYR A 130 10.81 -8.61 -5.34
C TYR A 130 11.65 -9.65 -6.08
N TYR A 131 11.34 -9.84 -7.36
CA TYR A 131 12.06 -10.73 -8.25
C TYR A 131 12.75 -9.97 -9.37
N ARG A 132 14.01 -10.32 -9.64
CA ARG A 132 14.77 -9.74 -10.74
C ARG A 132 14.28 -10.25 -12.08
N ALA A 133 14.64 -9.56 -13.15
CA ALA A 133 14.21 -9.86 -14.52
C ALA A 133 14.41 -11.32 -14.94
N LYS A 134 15.50 -11.96 -14.48
CA LYS A 134 15.81 -13.37 -14.77
C LYS A 134 14.82 -14.37 -14.14
N GLU A 135 14.12 -13.98 -13.08
CA GLU A 135 13.16 -14.81 -12.34
C GLU A 135 11.72 -14.47 -12.71
N ALA A 136 11.53 -13.33 -13.38
CA ALA A 136 10.23 -12.75 -13.63
C ALA A 136 9.27 -13.68 -14.36
N GLU A 137 9.71 -14.30 -15.44
CA GLU A 137 8.87 -15.20 -16.23
C GLU A 137 8.33 -16.37 -15.41
N LYS A 138 9.21 -17.01 -14.63
CA LYS A 138 8.82 -18.11 -13.73
C LYS A 138 7.79 -17.64 -12.68
N MET A 139 8.01 -16.47 -12.06
CA MET A 139 7.12 -15.98 -10.99
C MET A 139 5.80 -15.46 -11.53
N LEU A 140 5.79 -14.85 -12.71
CA LEU A 140 4.56 -14.40 -13.38
C LEU A 140 3.70 -15.54 -13.92
N ALA A 141 4.30 -16.70 -14.20
CA ALA A 141 3.57 -17.89 -14.62
C ALA A 141 2.80 -18.59 -13.47
N LEU A 142 3.10 -18.26 -12.22
CA LEU A 142 2.40 -18.84 -11.07
C LEU A 142 0.93 -18.39 -11.04
N THR A 143 0.03 -19.33 -10.80
CA THR A 143 -1.40 -19.09 -10.56
C THR A 143 -1.68 -18.77 -9.10
N GLU A 144 -0.83 -19.24 -8.18
CA GLU A 144 -0.91 -19.07 -6.74
C GLU A 144 0.47 -18.65 -6.20
N PRO A 145 0.53 -17.94 -5.06
CA PRO A 145 1.81 -17.58 -4.44
C PRO A 145 2.50 -18.81 -3.85
N LEU A 146 3.80 -18.70 -3.62
CA LEU A 146 4.56 -19.79 -2.99
C LEU A 146 4.05 -20.04 -1.56
N PRO A 147 3.91 -21.31 -1.14
CA PRO A 147 3.32 -21.69 0.15
C PRO A 147 3.99 -21.00 1.36
N GLU A 148 5.30 -20.85 1.34
CA GLU A 148 6.06 -20.19 2.40
C GLU A 148 5.66 -18.72 2.61
N HIS A 149 5.33 -17.99 1.54
CA HIS A 149 4.87 -16.60 1.63
C HIS A 149 3.43 -16.51 2.13
N VAL A 150 2.59 -17.46 1.72
CA VAL A 150 1.22 -17.58 2.22
C VAL A 150 1.21 -17.86 3.72
N GLU A 151 2.01 -18.84 4.16
CA GLU A 151 2.14 -19.18 5.57
C GLU A 151 2.64 -18.00 6.40
N GLN A 152 3.63 -17.28 5.88
CA GLN A 152 4.20 -16.11 6.53
C GLN A 152 3.15 -15.02 6.76
N VAL A 153 2.44 -14.59 5.72
CA VAL A 153 1.46 -13.50 5.83
C VAL A 153 0.22 -13.90 6.63
N LYS A 154 -0.25 -15.15 6.51
CA LYS A 154 -1.37 -15.66 7.33
C LYS A 154 -1.05 -15.64 8.81
N ARG A 155 0.16 -16.04 9.19
CA ARG A 155 0.62 -16.01 10.58
C ARG A 155 0.58 -14.59 11.17
N TYR A 156 0.93 -13.57 10.39
CA TYR A 156 0.80 -12.16 10.80
C TYR A 156 -0.67 -11.73 10.90
N GLY A 157 -1.48 -12.07 9.92
CA GLY A 157 -2.91 -11.78 9.94
C GLY A 157 -3.64 -12.42 11.13
N GLU A 158 -3.29 -13.64 11.50
CA GLU A 158 -3.81 -14.32 12.69
C GLU A 158 -3.40 -13.63 14.00
N ASP A 159 -2.15 -13.13 14.08
CA ASP A 159 -1.71 -12.37 15.24
C ASP A 159 -2.49 -11.06 15.37
N THR A 160 -2.73 -10.36 14.26
CA THR A 160 -3.57 -9.16 14.22
C THR A 160 -5.02 -9.48 14.62
N LYS A 161 -5.64 -10.53 14.08
CA LYS A 161 -6.98 -10.98 14.49
C LYS A 161 -7.09 -11.33 15.96
N ARG A 162 -6.02 -11.89 16.55
CA ARG A 162 -5.98 -12.21 17.98
C ARG A 162 -5.96 -10.96 18.85
N LYS A 163 -5.21 -9.92 18.41
CA LYS A 163 -5.16 -8.62 19.10
C LYS A 163 -6.42 -7.81 18.92
N PHE A 164 -7.04 -7.90 17.75
CA PHE A 164 -8.21 -7.13 17.34
C PHE A 164 -9.28 -8.04 16.74
N PRO A 165 -10.05 -8.80 17.56
CA PRO A 165 -11.00 -9.81 17.09
C PRO A 165 -12.13 -9.28 16.20
N TYR A 166 -12.41 -7.97 16.27
CA TYR A 166 -13.48 -7.32 15.49
C TYR A 166 -12.99 -6.75 14.15
N TYR A 167 -11.68 -6.87 13.85
CA TYR A 167 -11.14 -6.35 12.61
C TYR A 167 -11.39 -7.33 11.46
N ASN A 168 -11.72 -6.75 10.30
CA ASN A 168 -11.77 -7.46 9.03
C ASN A 168 -10.35 -7.51 8.45
N VAL A 169 -9.56 -8.46 8.95
CA VAL A 169 -8.18 -8.65 8.53
C VAL A 169 -8.14 -9.46 7.24
N ARG A 170 -7.57 -8.89 6.19
CA ARG A 170 -7.30 -9.54 4.91
C ARG A 170 -5.82 -9.58 4.67
N THR A 171 -5.33 -10.72 4.19
CA THR A 171 -3.90 -10.98 3.98
C THR A 171 -3.59 -11.05 2.49
N TYR A 172 -2.47 -10.45 2.09
CA TYR A 172 -2.08 -10.37 0.68
C TYR A 172 -0.62 -10.76 0.48
N VAL A 173 -0.37 -11.49 -0.60
CA VAL A 173 0.99 -11.70 -1.12
C VAL A 173 1.12 -10.95 -2.44
N VAL A 174 2.13 -10.09 -2.54
CA VAL A 174 2.39 -9.25 -3.71
C VAL A 174 3.77 -9.54 -4.27
N TYR A 175 3.81 -9.94 -5.54
CA TYR A 175 5.07 -10.10 -6.28
C TYR A 175 5.26 -8.95 -7.26
N ILE A 176 6.41 -8.32 -7.18
CA ILE A 176 6.89 -7.35 -8.17
C ILE A 176 8.06 -7.99 -8.91
N CYS A 177 7.88 -8.22 -10.20
CA CYS A 177 8.83 -8.94 -11.05
C CYS A 177 9.56 -7.96 -11.96
N ALA A 178 10.54 -7.23 -11.41
CA ALA A 178 11.28 -6.17 -12.09
C ALA A 178 10.32 -5.24 -12.87
N ASN A 179 10.64 -4.92 -14.11
CA ASN A 179 9.78 -4.15 -15.04
C ASN A 179 8.90 -5.04 -15.93
N LYS A 180 8.73 -6.33 -15.58
CA LYS A 180 8.03 -7.30 -16.43
C LYS A 180 6.57 -7.50 -16.05
N GLY A 181 6.23 -7.32 -14.78
CA GLY A 181 4.88 -7.50 -14.30
C GLY A 181 4.78 -7.61 -12.79
N TRP A 182 3.58 -7.86 -12.34
CA TRP A 182 3.23 -8.03 -10.93
C TRP A 182 2.16 -9.09 -10.75
N LYS A 183 2.01 -9.55 -9.52
CA LYS A 183 0.92 -10.42 -9.07
C LYS A 183 0.46 -9.95 -7.69
N CYS A 184 -0.83 -10.07 -7.43
CA CYS A 184 -1.43 -9.80 -6.13
C CYS A 184 -2.46 -10.87 -5.83
N TRP A 185 -2.34 -11.54 -4.70
CA TRP A 185 -3.30 -12.54 -4.26
C TRP A 185 -3.78 -12.22 -2.86
N GLU A 186 -5.07 -12.30 -2.65
CA GLU A 186 -5.65 -12.40 -1.33
C GLU A 186 -5.63 -13.86 -0.89
N VAL A 187 -5.12 -14.16 0.30
CA VAL A 187 -4.82 -15.51 0.77
C VAL A 187 -5.35 -15.80 2.17
#